data_cd68a9e466e4ea89e4dc2d3b7c718a8b
#
_entry.id   cd68a9e466e4ea89e4dc2d3b7c718a8b
#
_cell.length_a   1.000
_cell.length_b   1.000
_cell.length_c   1.000
_cell.angle_alpha   90.00
_cell.angle_beta   90.00
_cell.angle_gamma   90.00
#
_symmetry.space_group_name_H-M   'P 1'
#
loop_
_entity.id
_entity.type
_entity.pdbx_description
1 polymer ?
#
loop_
_entity_poly.entity_id
_entity_poly.type
_entity_poly.pdbx_seq_one_letter_code
_entity_poly.pdbx_strand_id
1 'polypeptide(L)'
;MHKNIKQNNYSRYAANRDVISLFSGAMGLDIGLGKAGLNVAIGQDFDAACVKTMQANGHRVLGGDIREIQPQQLLDMTGLSVGEPFLICGGPPCQPFSTAGKRLGINDPRGSLFMDFIRMIDYIRPRFFVMENVKGIMSSPLKHVPLSERDESDPDQKLGTVLDVILAEFDKLGYKTVYGVLDAVNYGVPQFRERFVLIGSRDNEDIFLPIPTHFQMHQSKEYQWQTVRSVIEDLEFDHGECATLSEERLKFLKMVPEGGNWRDLPENIIPIAMGGAYKSGGGKVGFYRRLSYDQPSPTVVTSPVQKATMMCHPTQDRPLSVKEYARIQQFPDDWVFTGTTAAKYRQIGNAVPVGLAEAIGKAVLSVANKTALVQTKRFRGTNVHNKIRNAIELGGNLYAVK
;
A
#
# COMPACT_ATOMS: atom_id res chain seq x y z
N MET A 1 13.64 -23.41 -40.70
CA MET A 1 14.18 -22.21 -39.99
C MET A 1 13.26 -21.61 -38.89
N HIS A 2 12.16 -22.26 -38.49
CA HIS A 2 11.22 -21.69 -37.48
C HIS A 2 11.34 -22.22 -36.03
N LYS A 3 12.28 -23.15 -35.76
CA LYS A 3 12.44 -23.71 -34.39
C LYS A 3 13.44 -22.98 -33.47
N ASN A 4 14.30 -22.12 -34.01
CA ASN A 4 15.36 -21.48 -33.19
C ASN A 4 14.94 -20.12 -32.62
N ILE A 5 13.85 -19.49 -33.10
CA ILE A 5 13.42 -18.17 -32.61
C ILE A 5 12.71 -18.27 -31.24
N LYS A 6 11.99 -19.38 -30.98
CA LYS A 6 11.28 -19.55 -29.70
C LYS A 6 12.20 -19.86 -28.51
N GLN A 7 13.32 -20.58 -28.71
CA GLN A 7 14.24 -20.93 -27.61
C GLN A 7 15.09 -19.73 -27.13
N ASN A 8 15.49 -18.81 -28.03
CA ASN A 8 16.26 -17.62 -27.64
C ASN A 8 15.44 -16.58 -26.85
N ASN A 9 14.13 -16.48 -27.11
CA ASN A 9 13.28 -15.56 -26.36
C ASN A 9 13.04 -16.02 -24.93
N TYR A 10 12.85 -17.32 -24.68
CA TYR A 10 12.64 -17.83 -23.32
C TYR A 10 13.83 -17.62 -22.38
N SER A 11 15.07 -17.70 -22.87
CA SER A 11 16.27 -17.47 -22.06
C SER A 11 16.46 -15.98 -21.71
N ARG A 12 16.04 -15.05 -22.59
CA ARG A 12 16.10 -13.62 -22.38
C ARG A 12 15.05 -13.16 -21.36
N TYR A 13 13.85 -13.72 -21.38
CA TYR A 13 12.78 -13.45 -20.42
C TYR A 13 13.06 -14.00 -19.01
N ALA A 14 13.83 -15.07 -18.89
CA ALA A 14 14.20 -15.65 -17.59
C ALA A 14 15.19 -14.78 -16.79
N ALA A 15 15.95 -13.88 -17.45
CA ALA A 15 16.94 -13.00 -16.85
C ALA A 15 16.40 -11.57 -16.57
N ASN A 16 15.37 -11.13 -17.29
CA ASN A 16 14.82 -9.78 -17.10
C ASN A 16 13.94 -9.72 -15.84
N ARG A 17 14.24 -8.77 -14.96
CA ARG A 17 13.51 -8.48 -13.71
C ARG A 17 13.14 -7.00 -13.61
N ASP A 18 13.09 -6.31 -14.76
CA ASP A 18 12.86 -4.88 -14.81
C ASP A 18 11.40 -4.54 -14.51
N VAL A 19 11.25 -3.58 -13.59
CA VAL A 19 9.97 -3.05 -13.12
C VAL A 19 9.79 -1.63 -13.62
N ILE A 20 8.63 -1.34 -14.18
CA ILE A 20 8.14 0.01 -14.41
C ILE A 20 7.15 0.32 -13.29
N SER A 21 7.46 1.33 -12.48
CA SER A 21 6.62 1.76 -11.35
C SER A 21 5.83 3.00 -11.71
N LEU A 22 4.52 2.95 -11.51
CA LEU A 22 3.58 4.03 -11.77
C LEU A 22 2.98 4.49 -10.43
N PHE A 23 2.71 5.79 -10.29
CA PHE A 23 2.24 6.34 -9.02
C PHE A 23 3.18 6.00 -7.85
N SER A 24 4.48 6.09 -8.12
CA SER A 24 5.53 5.53 -7.25
C SER A 24 5.61 6.21 -5.87
N GLY A 25 5.13 7.46 -5.75
CA GLY A 25 5.16 8.21 -4.51
C GLY A 25 6.58 8.33 -3.95
N ALA A 26 6.77 7.91 -2.70
CA ALA A 26 8.09 7.83 -2.06
C ALA A 26 8.80 6.49 -2.28
N MET A 27 8.33 5.65 -3.20
CA MET A 27 8.91 4.37 -3.58
C MET A 27 8.85 3.25 -2.51
N GLY A 28 7.91 3.29 -1.58
CA GLY A 28 7.80 2.22 -0.60
C GLY A 28 7.53 0.84 -1.23
N LEU A 29 6.67 0.77 -2.26
CA LEU A 29 6.44 -0.44 -3.05
C LEU A 29 7.73 -0.86 -3.77
N ASP A 30 8.40 0.07 -4.40
CA ASP A 30 9.60 -0.14 -5.21
C ASP A 30 10.79 -0.65 -4.40
N ILE A 31 11.04 -0.07 -3.22
CA ILE A 31 12.09 -0.51 -2.30
C ILE A 31 11.85 -1.97 -1.89
N GLY A 32 10.59 -2.32 -1.56
CA GLY A 32 10.26 -3.70 -1.21
C GLY A 32 10.43 -4.68 -2.36
N LEU A 33 10.02 -4.31 -3.57
CA LEU A 33 10.26 -5.10 -4.79
C LEU A 33 11.76 -5.26 -5.05
N GLY A 34 12.55 -4.21 -4.85
CA GLY A 34 14.02 -4.26 -4.92
C GLY A 34 14.62 -5.23 -3.92
N LYS A 35 14.17 -5.21 -2.65
CA LYS A 35 14.58 -6.18 -1.62
C LYS A 35 14.21 -7.63 -1.98
N ALA A 36 13.14 -7.83 -2.72
CA ALA A 36 12.78 -9.16 -3.23
C ALA A 36 13.69 -9.63 -4.37
N GLY A 37 14.49 -8.75 -4.98
CA GLY A 37 15.42 -9.05 -6.09
C GLY A 37 14.91 -8.63 -7.47
N LEU A 38 13.96 -7.70 -7.53
CA LEU A 38 13.51 -7.04 -8.76
C LEU A 38 14.32 -5.75 -9.01
N ASN A 39 14.41 -5.31 -10.26
CA ASN A 39 15.14 -4.10 -10.66
C ASN A 39 14.13 -3.01 -11.06
N VAL A 40 13.98 -1.96 -10.25
CA VAL A 40 13.12 -0.82 -10.60
C VAL A 40 13.82 0.05 -11.64
N ALA A 41 13.47 -0.14 -12.89
CA ALA A 41 14.11 0.54 -14.03
C ALA A 41 13.71 2.01 -14.15
N ILE A 42 12.47 2.35 -13.75
CA ILE A 42 11.94 3.71 -13.77
C ILE A 42 10.77 3.86 -12.80
N GLY A 43 10.69 5.00 -12.12
CA GLY A 43 9.53 5.44 -11.35
C GLY A 43 8.78 6.58 -12.04
N GLN A 44 7.47 6.62 -11.90
CA GLN A 44 6.61 7.68 -12.42
C GLN A 44 5.72 8.24 -11.31
N ASP A 45 5.65 9.57 -11.18
CA ASP A 45 4.69 10.26 -10.31
C ASP A 45 4.43 11.69 -10.82
N PHE A 46 3.28 12.27 -10.45
CA PHE A 46 2.96 13.65 -10.78
C PHE A 46 3.34 14.64 -9.67
N ASP A 47 3.45 14.19 -8.39
CA ASP A 47 3.82 15.05 -7.25
C ASP A 47 5.30 15.41 -7.33
N ALA A 48 5.60 16.69 -7.50
CA ALA A 48 6.96 17.19 -7.62
C ALA A 48 7.86 16.86 -6.41
N ALA A 49 7.30 16.72 -5.20
CA ALA A 49 8.06 16.31 -4.03
C ALA A 49 8.43 14.83 -4.11
N CYS A 50 7.52 13.97 -4.59
CA CYS A 50 7.80 12.56 -4.86
C CYS A 50 8.87 12.38 -5.92
N VAL A 51 8.74 13.11 -7.05
CA VAL A 51 9.75 13.12 -8.14
C VAL A 51 11.13 13.49 -7.61
N LYS A 52 11.24 14.58 -6.82
CA LYS A 52 12.51 15.01 -6.22
C LYS A 52 13.04 13.98 -5.21
N THR A 53 12.18 13.35 -4.44
CA THR A 53 12.58 12.27 -3.51
C THR A 53 13.17 11.09 -4.26
N MET A 54 12.53 10.62 -5.32
CA MET A 54 13.06 9.54 -6.17
C MET A 54 14.43 9.90 -6.76
N GLN A 55 14.57 11.12 -7.31
CA GLN A 55 15.84 11.63 -7.87
C GLN A 55 16.94 11.73 -6.81
N ALA A 56 16.62 12.22 -5.61
CA ALA A 56 17.57 12.34 -4.50
C ALA A 56 18.12 10.98 -4.04
N ASN A 57 17.39 9.91 -4.29
CA ASN A 57 17.80 8.53 -4.00
C ASN A 57 18.35 7.79 -5.24
N GLY A 58 18.69 8.51 -6.30
CA GLY A 58 19.41 7.98 -7.46
C GLY A 58 18.55 7.20 -8.46
N HIS A 59 17.21 7.28 -8.36
CA HIS A 59 16.32 6.59 -9.28
C HIS A 59 16.10 7.36 -10.58
N ARG A 60 15.90 6.62 -11.68
CA ARG A 60 15.39 7.19 -12.94
C ARG A 60 13.90 7.49 -12.79
N VAL A 61 13.49 8.69 -13.19
CA VAL A 61 12.11 9.17 -12.94
C VAL A 61 11.54 9.85 -14.16
N LEU A 62 10.27 9.57 -14.45
CA LEU A 62 9.43 10.35 -15.35
C LEU A 62 8.40 11.10 -14.52
N GLY A 63 8.57 12.41 -14.34
CA GLY A 63 7.60 13.28 -13.67
C GLY A 63 6.50 13.71 -14.62
N GLY A 64 5.27 13.82 -14.12
CA GLY A 64 4.13 14.34 -14.88
C GLY A 64 2.85 13.57 -14.68
N ASP A 65 1.75 14.12 -15.19
CA ASP A 65 0.44 13.48 -15.13
C ASP A 65 0.40 12.25 -16.04
N ILE A 66 0.05 11.10 -15.49
CA ILE A 66 0.00 9.82 -16.21
C ILE A 66 -0.93 9.87 -17.44
N ARG A 67 -1.95 10.74 -17.41
CA ARG A 67 -2.89 10.94 -18.51
C ARG A 67 -2.23 11.54 -19.76
N GLU A 68 -1.16 12.31 -19.58
CA GLU A 68 -0.41 12.97 -20.64
C GLU A 68 0.80 12.14 -21.09
N ILE A 69 1.22 11.15 -20.29
CA ILE A 69 2.37 10.30 -20.58
C ILE A 69 1.98 9.22 -21.58
N GLN A 70 2.75 9.17 -22.70
CA GLN A 70 2.63 8.07 -23.65
C GLN A 70 3.41 6.84 -23.13
N PRO A 71 2.83 5.62 -23.16
CA PRO A 71 3.51 4.41 -22.69
C PRO A 71 4.88 4.18 -23.33
N GLN A 72 5.04 4.57 -24.61
CA GLN A 72 6.30 4.46 -25.33
C GLN A 72 7.44 5.25 -24.68
N GLN A 73 7.15 6.39 -24.03
CA GLN A 73 8.17 7.19 -23.33
C GLN A 73 8.85 6.40 -22.19
N LEU A 74 8.06 5.57 -21.46
CA LEU A 74 8.60 4.71 -20.40
C LEU A 74 9.50 3.61 -20.97
N LEU A 75 9.10 3.02 -22.11
CA LEU A 75 9.90 2.02 -22.81
C LEU A 75 11.20 2.62 -23.35
N ASP A 76 11.13 3.78 -24.02
CA ASP A 76 12.30 4.48 -24.55
C ASP A 76 13.31 4.84 -23.44
N MET A 77 12.82 5.34 -22.30
CA MET A 77 13.65 5.69 -21.17
C MET A 77 14.30 4.47 -20.50
N THR A 78 13.69 3.30 -20.57
CA THR A 78 14.24 2.06 -19.99
C THR A 78 15.04 1.23 -20.98
N GLY A 79 14.91 1.50 -22.27
CA GLY A 79 15.50 0.68 -23.34
C GLY A 79 14.79 -0.67 -23.52
N LEU A 80 13.57 -0.80 -23.01
CA LEU A 80 12.76 -2.01 -23.12
C LEU A 80 11.79 -1.90 -24.29
N SER A 81 11.44 -3.05 -24.87
CA SER A 81 10.42 -3.17 -25.91
C SER A 81 9.08 -3.64 -25.31
N VAL A 82 8.00 -3.47 -26.08
CA VAL A 82 6.68 -4.04 -25.71
C VAL A 82 6.78 -5.53 -25.41
N GLY A 83 6.23 -5.96 -24.28
CA GLY A 83 6.27 -7.33 -23.80
C GLY A 83 7.53 -7.73 -23.03
N GLU A 84 8.57 -6.91 -23.00
CA GLU A 84 9.82 -7.18 -22.28
C GLU A 84 9.77 -6.85 -20.77
N PRO A 85 9.07 -5.78 -20.29
CA PRO A 85 9.01 -5.52 -18.85
C PRO A 85 8.51 -6.72 -18.06
N PHE A 86 9.26 -7.05 -17.00
CA PHE A 86 8.88 -8.15 -16.12
C PHE A 86 7.63 -7.81 -15.33
N LEU A 87 7.57 -6.59 -14.79
CA LEU A 87 6.49 -6.14 -13.92
C LEU A 87 6.16 -4.67 -14.17
N ILE A 88 4.86 -4.36 -14.21
CA ILE A 88 4.37 -3.01 -13.93
C ILE A 88 3.71 -3.03 -12.56
N CYS A 89 4.09 -2.08 -11.69
CA CYS A 89 3.43 -1.92 -10.39
C CYS A 89 2.92 -0.49 -10.20
N GLY A 90 1.94 -0.32 -9.29
CA GLY A 90 1.45 1.00 -8.92
C GLY A 90 0.25 0.99 -8.00
N GLY A 91 0.02 2.16 -7.36
CA GLY A 91 -1.13 2.44 -6.52
C GLY A 91 -1.97 3.58 -7.09
N PRO A 92 -2.75 3.38 -8.17
CA PRO A 92 -3.59 4.44 -8.72
C PRO A 92 -4.58 4.92 -7.66
N PRO A 93 -4.66 6.25 -7.38
CA PRO A 93 -5.52 6.76 -6.32
C PRO A 93 -6.99 6.44 -6.59
N CYS A 94 -7.67 5.93 -5.55
CA CYS A 94 -9.12 5.71 -5.58
C CYS A 94 -9.83 7.07 -5.40
N GLN A 95 -9.92 7.86 -6.46
CA GLN A 95 -10.83 9.01 -6.45
C GLN A 95 -12.24 8.47 -6.71
N PRO A 96 -13.23 8.85 -5.87
CA PRO A 96 -14.60 8.48 -6.15
C PRO A 96 -15.00 9.05 -7.52
N PHE A 97 -15.62 8.23 -8.36
CA PHE A 97 -16.10 8.57 -9.70
C PHE A 97 -17.11 9.74 -9.70
N SER A 98 -17.35 10.40 -8.56
CA SER A 98 -18.47 11.30 -8.32
C SER A 98 -18.14 12.77 -8.00
N THR A 99 -16.90 13.26 -7.96
CA THR A 99 -16.63 14.60 -7.40
C THR A 99 -16.47 15.74 -8.39
N ALA A 100 -16.78 15.59 -9.67
CA ALA A 100 -16.85 16.74 -10.58
C ALA A 100 -18.09 16.65 -11.47
N GLY A 101 -19.13 17.34 -11.05
CA GLY A 101 -20.39 17.63 -11.74
C GLY A 101 -20.43 17.41 -13.24
N LYS A 102 -21.14 16.45 -13.65
CA LYS A 102 -21.71 15.96 -14.89
C LYS A 102 -21.24 14.53 -15.17
N ARG A 103 -22.17 13.65 -14.90
CA ARG A 103 -22.20 12.20 -15.16
C ARG A 103 -21.66 11.87 -16.55
N LEU A 104 -20.44 11.39 -16.60
CA LEU A 104 -19.96 10.63 -17.74
C LEU A 104 -19.39 9.35 -17.11
N GLY A 105 -20.06 8.21 -17.33
CA GLY A 105 -19.66 6.91 -16.82
C GLY A 105 -18.26 6.49 -17.29
N ILE A 106 -17.92 5.23 -17.19
CA ILE A 106 -16.66 4.57 -17.62
C ILE A 106 -16.13 5.07 -18.98
N ASN A 107 -16.99 5.68 -19.80
CA ASN A 107 -16.68 6.28 -21.11
C ASN A 107 -16.16 7.75 -21.04
N ASP A 108 -15.98 8.33 -19.84
CA ASP A 108 -15.27 9.62 -19.73
C ASP A 108 -13.75 9.37 -19.73
N PRO A 109 -13.03 9.73 -20.80
CA PRO A 109 -11.58 9.56 -20.87
C PRO A 109 -10.81 10.37 -19.81
N ARG A 110 -11.49 11.16 -18.98
CA ARG A 110 -10.92 11.95 -17.88
C ARG A 110 -11.19 11.37 -16.49
N GLY A 111 -11.85 10.21 -16.37
CA GLY A 111 -12.57 9.83 -15.17
C GLY A 111 -11.82 8.99 -14.14
N SER A 112 -10.81 8.21 -14.50
CA SER A 112 -10.23 7.28 -13.54
C SER A 112 -8.78 6.94 -13.84
N LEU A 113 -7.88 7.25 -12.93
CA LEU A 113 -6.46 6.89 -12.99
C LEU A 113 -6.23 5.36 -13.02
N PHE A 114 -7.24 4.56 -12.66
CA PHE A 114 -7.23 3.12 -12.92
C PHE A 114 -7.21 2.79 -14.41
N MET A 115 -7.99 3.52 -15.22
CA MET A 115 -8.01 3.30 -16.66
C MET A 115 -6.67 3.68 -17.31
N ASP A 116 -5.99 4.69 -16.75
CA ASP A 116 -4.63 5.02 -17.19
C ASP A 116 -3.62 3.94 -16.81
N PHE A 117 -3.74 3.35 -15.62
CA PHE A 117 -2.94 2.19 -15.22
C PHE A 117 -3.18 0.99 -16.18
N ILE A 118 -4.45 0.72 -16.53
CA ILE A 118 -4.83 -0.33 -17.49
C ILE A 118 -4.29 -0.01 -18.88
N ARG A 119 -4.40 1.24 -19.34
CA ARG A 119 -3.85 1.71 -20.64
C ARG A 119 -2.35 1.47 -20.74
N MET A 120 -1.60 1.73 -19.66
CA MET A 120 -0.15 1.44 -19.61
C MET A 120 0.12 -0.05 -19.76
N ILE A 121 -0.63 -0.90 -19.05
CA ILE A 121 -0.49 -2.36 -19.12
C ILE A 121 -0.89 -2.90 -20.48
N ASP A 122 -1.97 -2.38 -21.07
CA ASP A 122 -2.42 -2.81 -22.40
C ASP A 122 -1.36 -2.54 -23.47
N TYR A 123 -0.75 -1.37 -23.47
CA TYR A 123 0.28 -1.02 -24.45
C TYR A 123 1.61 -1.73 -24.17
N ILE A 124 2.11 -1.68 -22.93
CA ILE A 124 3.45 -2.17 -22.55
C ILE A 124 3.49 -3.70 -22.50
N ARG A 125 2.37 -4.36 -22.16
CA ARG A 125 2.25 -5.83 -22.10
C ARG A 125 3.27 -6.50 -21.15
N PRO A 126 3.42 -6.05 -19.90
CA PRO A 126 4.35 -6.69 -18.95
C PRO A 126 3.98 -8.17 -18.72
N ARG A 127 4.95 -8.99 -18.28
CA ARG A 127 4.66 -10.38 -17.88
C ARG A 127 3.74 -10.44 -16.67
N PHE A 128 3.98 -9.58 -15.68
CA PHE A 128 3.15 -9.44 -14.48
C PHE A 128 2.73 -7.99 -14.28
N PHE A 129 1.67 -7.79 -13.51
CA PHE A 129 1.40 -6.51 -12.90
C PHE A 129 1.01 -6.65 -11.43
N VAL A 130 1.26 -5.60 -10.64
CA VAL A 130 0.82 -5.46 -9.25
C VAL A 130 0.11 -4.12 -9.11
N MET A 131 -1.17 -4.15 -8.74
CA MET A 131 -1.93 -2.96 -8.40
C MET A 131 -2.25 -2.97 -6.90
N GLU A 132 -1.88 -1.91 -6.20
CA GLU A 132 -2.19 -1.70 -4.79
C GLU A 132 -3.28 -0.65 -4.62
N ASN A 133 -4.10 -0.80 -3.59
CA ASN A 133 -5.06 0.21 -3.19
C ASN A 133 -5.49 0.08 -1.74
N VAL A 134 -6.31 1.01 -1.27
CA VAL A 134 -6.99 0.87 0.03
C VAL A 134 -8.07 -0.20 -0.03
N LYS A 135 -8.34 -0.87 1.10
CA LYS A 135 -9.39 -1.90 1.22
C LYS A 135 -10.76 -1.45 0.71
N GLY A 136 -11.05 -0.14 0.82
CA GLY A 136 -12.32 0.45 0.39
C GLY A 136 -12.70 0.18 -1.07
N ILE A 137 -11.73 -0.08 -1.96
CA ILE A 137 -12.00 -0.40 -3.37
C ILE A 137 -12.95 -1.59 -3.53
N MET A 138 -12.90 -2.56 -2.61
CA MET A 138 -13.73 -3.76 -2.66
C MET A 138 -15.23 -3.49 -2.43
N SER A 139 -15.55 -2.35 -1.85
CA SER A 139 -16.92 -1.92 -1.60
C SER A 139 -17.27 -0.61 -2.30
N SER A 140 -16.40 -0.10 -3.17
CA SER A 140 -16.64 1.16 -3.87
C SER A 140 -17.65 0.95 -5.00
N PRO A 141 -18.76 1.74 -5.02
CA PRO A 141 -19.68 1.78 -6.15
C PRO A 141 -19.11 2.70 -7.24
N LEU A 142 -19.50 2.48 -8.49
CA LEU A 142 -19.19 3.38 -9.61
C LEU A 142 -19.77 4.78 -9.39
N LYS A 143 -20.98 4.85 -8.83
CA LYS A 143 -21.66 6.10 -8.47
C LYS A 143 -21.83 6.16 -6.95
N HIS A 144 -21.11 7.08 -6.32
CA HIS A 144 -21.23 7.26 -4.87
C HIS A 144 -22.51 8.03 -4.54
N VAL A 145 -23.39 7.38 -3.76
CA VAL A 145 -24.61 7.98 -3.21
C VAL A 145 -24.62 7.68 -1.71
N PRO A 146 -25.06 8.64 -0.84
CA PRO A 146 -25.25 8.36 0.58
C PRO A 146 -26.10 7.11 0.81
N LEU A 147 -25.78 6.34 1.86
CA LEU A 147 -26.50 5.08 2.18
C LEU A 147 -28.03 5.25 2.26
N SER A 148 -28.49 6.41 2.77
CA SER A 148 -29.92 6.76 2.89
C SER A 148 -30.62 7.05 1.55
N GLU A 149 -29.85 7.29 0.49
CA GLU A 149 -30.36 7.70 -0.84
C GLU A 149 -30.00 6.66 -1.91
N ARG A 150 -29.40 5.53 -1.52
CA ARG A 150 -28.93 4.50 -2.45
C ARG A 150 -30.08 3.72 -3.04
N ASP A 151 -30.10 3.61 -4.36
CA ASP A 151 -30.96 2.71 -5.11
C ASP A 151 -30.19 1.41 -5.44
N GLU A 152 -30.54 0.32 -4.78
CA GLU A 152 -29.88 -0.99 -4.99
C GLU A 152 -30.23 -1.60 -6.37
N SER A 153 -31.24 -1.08 -7.05
CA SER A 153 -31.60 -1.49 -8.41
C SER A 153 -30.73 -0.81 -9.47
N ASP A 154 -30.07 0.32 -9.14
CA ASP A 154 -29.11 1.01 -10.01
C ASP A 154 -27.75 0.26 -9.97
N PRO A 155 -27.32 -0.41 -11.07
CA PRO A 155 -26.09 -1.17 -11.09
C PRO A 155 -24.86 -0.35 -10.69
N ASP A 156 -24.83 0.95 -11.02
CA ASP A 156 -23.69 1.84 -10.74
C ASP A 156 -23.60 2.22 -9.25
N GLN A 157 -24.66 2.05 -8.47
CA GLN A 157 -24.71 2.30 -7.04
C GLN A 157 -24.42 1.05 -6.20
N LYS A 158 -24.38 -0.12 -6.83
CA LYS A 158 -24.10 -1.40 -6.17
C LYS A 158 -22.66 -1.41 -5.64
N LEU A 159 -22.51 -1.93 -4.41
CA LEU A 159 -21.19 -2.07 -3.79
C LEU A 159 -20.30 -3.05 -4.55
N GLY A 160 -19.04 -2.67 -4.75
CA GLY A 160 -18.04 -3.52 -5.40
C GLY A 160 -17.95 -3.37 -6.92
N THR A 161 -18.82 -2.60 -7.55
CA THR A 161 -18.85 -2.46 -9.02
C THR A 161 -17.57 -1.87 -9.61
N VAL A 162 -16.83 -1.03 -8.86
CA VAL A 162 -15.51 -0.53 -9.29
C VAL A 162 -14.54 -1.69 -9.50
N LEU A 163 -14.48 -2.61 -8.55
CA LEU A 163 -13.60 -3.78 -8.65
C LEU A 163 -14.01 -4.72 -9.78
N ASP A 164 -15.32 -4.94 -9.96
CA ASP A 164 -15.83 -5.78 -11.03
C ASP A 164 -15.41 -5.25 -12.41
N VAL A 165 -15.48 -3.92 -12.61
CA VAL A 165 -15.02 -3.27 -13.85
C VAL A 165 -13.52 -3.46 -14.05
N ILE A 166 -12.70 -3.21 -13.01
CA ILE A 166 -11.25 -3.37 -13.09
C ILE A 166 -10.88 -4.81 -13.48
N LEU A 167 -11.51 -5.80 -12.86
CA LEU A 167 -11.26 -7.22 -13.15
C LEU A 167 -11.67 -7.57 -14.59
N ALA A 168 -12.83 -7.07 -15.04
CA ALA A 168 -13.31 -7.29 -16.40
C ALA A 168 -12.36 -6.69 -17.45
N GLU A 169 -11.78 -5.52 -17.22
CA GLU A 169 -10.82 -4.93 -18.15
C GLU A 169 -9.53 -5.76 -18.22
N PHE A 170 -8.98 -6.25 -17.10
CA PHE A 170 -7.83 -7.13 -17.14
C PHE A 170 -8.11 -8.49 -17.78
N ASP A 171 -9.33 -9.04 -17.62
CA ASP A 171 -9.76 -10.27 -18.31
C ASP A 171 -9.81 -10.08 -19.83
N LYS A 172 -10.34 -8.94 -20.31
CA LYS A 172 -10.32 -8.56 -21.73
C LYS A 172 -8.89 -8.48 -22.30
N LEU A 173 -7.94 -8.02 -21.48
CA LEU A 173 -6.52 -7.97 -21.86
C LEU A 173 -5.84 -9.35 -21.82
N GLY A 174 -6.54 -10.39 -21.35
CA GLY A 174 -6.04 -11.76 -21.26
C GLY A 174 -5.12 -11.99 -20.04
N TYR A 175 -5.19 -11.16 -19.00
CA TYR A 175 -4.44 -11.38 -17.77
C TYR A 175 -5.23 -12.26 -16.81
N LYS A 176 -4.59 -13.34 -16.35
CA LYS A 176 -5.08 -14.10 -15.18
C LYS A 176 -4.81 -13.30 -13.93
N THR A 177 -5.80 -13.14 -13.05
CA THR A 177 -5.67 -12.29 -11.86
C THR A 177 -5.95 -13.02 -10.55
N VAL A 178 -5.29 -12.56 -9.48
CA VAL A 178 -5.58 -12.92 -8.09
C VAL A 178 -5.58 -11.64 -7.25
N TYR A 179 -6.50 -11.53 -6.30
CA TYR A 179 -6.57 -10.36 -5.44
C TYR A 179 -7.00 -10.68 -4.01
N GLY A 180 -6.73 -9.77 -3.09
CA GLY A 180 -7.18 -9.85 -1.72
C GLY A 180 -6.72 -8.67 -0.88
N VAL A 181 -7.09 -8.68 0.40
CA VAL A 181 -6.64 -7.68 1.37
C VAL A 181 -5.55 -8.29 2.23
N LEU A 182 -4.40 -7.63 2.25
CA LEU A 182 -3.22 -8.01 3.03
C LEU A 182 -3.05 -7.01 4.17
N ASP A 183 -2.78 -7.51 5.39
CA ASP A 183 -2.42 -6.64 6.50
C ASP A 183 -0.90 -6.67 6.68
N ALA A 184 -0.26 -5.50 6.60
CA ALA A 184 1.19 -5.35 6.62
C ALA A 184 1.85 -5.96 7.87
N VAL A 185 1.17 -5.96 9.01
CA VAL A 185 1.68 -6.56 10.26
C VAL A 185 2.02 -8.03 10.10
N ASN A 186 1.30 -8.75 9.24
CA ASN A 186 1.55 -10.17 8.96
C ASN A 186 2.78 -10.42 8.08
N TYR A 187 3.48 -9.38 7.67
CA TYR A 187 4.69 -9.43 6.84
C TYR A 187 5.88 -8.72 7.50
N GLY A 188 5.85 -8.62 8.85
CA GLY A 188 6.94 -8.07 9.64
C GLY A 188 6.98 -6.53 9.68
N VAL A 189 5.93 -5.86 9.24
CA VAL A 189 5.80 -4.41 9.39
C VAL A 189 5.22 -4.10 10.78
N PRO A 190 5.81 -3.19 11.58
CA PRO A 190 5.29 -2.85 12.90
C PRO A 190 4.06 -1.95 12.82
N GLN A 191 3.09 -2.30 11.96
CA GLN A 191 1.92 -1.47 11.66
C GLN A 191 0.73 -2.30 11.18
N PHE A 192 -0.44 -2.06 11.76
CA PHE A 192 -1.71 -2.51 11.20
C PHE A 192 -2.07 -1.64 10.00
N ARG A 193 -1.95 -2.19 8.79
CA ARG A 193 -2.23 -1.48 7.54
C ARG A 193 -2.76 -2.44 6.49
N GLU A 194 -4.07 -2.50 6.38
CA GLU A 194 -4.74 -3.31 5.36
C GLU A 194 -4.64 -2.65 3.98
N ARG A 195 -4.21 -3.43 2.99
CA ARG A 195 -4.11 -3.00 1.59
C ARG A 195 -4.72 -4.03 0.67
N PHE A 196 -5.53 -3.56 -0.25
CA PHE A 196 -5.96 -4.35 -1.39
C PHE A 196 -4.77 -4.52 -2.33
N VAL A 197 -4.54 -5.74 -2.78
CA VAL A 197 -3.50 -6.10 -3.74
C VAL A 197 -4.12 -6.96 -4.83
N LEU A 198 -3.88 -6.58 -6.08
CA LEU A 198 -4.25 -7.33 -7.27
C LEU A 198 -2.97 -7.65 -8.05
N ILE A 199 -2.75 -8.93 -8.32
CA ILE A 199 -1.62 -9.42 -9.12
C ILE A 199 -2.17 -10.03 -10.38
N GLY A 200 -1.58 -9.70 -11.55
CA GLY A 200 -1.94 -10.28 -12.82
C GLY A 200 -0.76 -10.95 -13.52
N SER A 201 -1.03 -12.03 -14.25
CA SER A 201 -0.08 -12.71 -15.14
C SER A 201 -0.62 -12.73 -16.56
N ARG A 202 0.21 -12.28 -17.52
CA ARG A 202 -0.07 -12.35 -18.96
C ARG A 202 0.01 -13.78 -19.48
N ASP A 203 0.93 -14.57 -18.96
CA ASP A 203 1.29 -15.88 -19.49
C ASP A 203 0.52 -17.02 -18.80
N ASN A 204 -0.64 -16.71 -18.18
CA ASN A 204 -1.57 -17.63 -17.51
C ASN A 204 -0.92 -18.48 -16.40
N GLU A 205 0.08 -17.93 -15.72
CA GLU A 205 0.76 -18.62 -14.62
C GLU A 205 -0.15 -18.74 -13.40
N ASP A 206 0.14 -19.73 -12.54
CA ASP A 206 -0.60 -19.92 -11.29
C ASP A 206 -0.09 -18.95 -10.21
N ILE A 207 -0.55 -17.71 -10.31
CA ILE A 207 -0.25 -16.64 -9.35
C ILE A 207 -1.03 -16.81 -8.04
N PHE A 208 -0.42 -16.33 -6.94
CA PHE A 208 -1.02 -16.36 -5.60
C PHE A 208 -0.61 -15.12 -4.80
N LEU A 209 -1.37 -14.81 -3.76
CA LEU A 209 -1.02 -13.76 -2.82
C LEU A 209 0.07 -14.24 -1.86
N PRO A 210 0.95 -13.35 -1.37
CA PRO A 210 2.00 -13.72 -0.43
C PRO A 210 1.41 -14.35 0.85
N ILE A 211 2.11 -15.38 1.34
CA ILE A 211 1.74 -16.07 2.57
C ILE A 211 2.23 -15.23 3.77
N PRO A 212 1.41 -15.04 4.82
CA PRO A 212 1.84 -14.39 6.06
C PRO A 212 3.08 -15.04 6.65
N THR A 213 4.01 -14.22 7.13
CA THR A 213 5.27 -14.65 7.76
C THR A 213 5.34 -14.32 9.25
N HIS A 214 4.50 -13.39 9.73
CA HIS A 214 4.49 -12.93 11.11
C HIS A 214 3.09 -13.05 11.71
N PHE A 215 3.02 -13.34 13.01
CA PHE A 215 1.79 -13.68 13.72
C PHE A 215 1.75 -13.01 15.08
N GLN A 216 0.55 -12.75 15.60
CA GLN A 216 0.37 -12.15 16.92
C GLN A 216 1.03 -12.98 18.04
N MET A 217 0.87 -14.29 17.97
CA MET A 217 1.53 -15.25 18.85
C MET A 217 2.24 -16.32 18.01
N HIS A 218 3.51 -16.57 18.30
CA HIS A 218 4.31 -17.62 17.71
C HIS A 218 5.37 -18.07 18.71
N GLN A 219 5.78 -19.34 18.67
CA GLN A 219 6.80 -19.89 19.59
C GLN A 219 8.17 -19.19 19.43
N SER A 220 8.55 -18.87 18.20
CA SER A 220 9.75 -18.09 17.90
C SER A 220 9.41 -16.60 17.82
N LYS A 221 10.17 -15.77 18.53
CA LYS A 221 10.03 -14.30 18.46
C LYS A 221 10.25 -13.71 17.07
N GLU A 222 11.05 -14.37 16.25
CA GLU A 222 11.33 -13.98 14.85
C GLU A 222 10.07 -13.90 14.01
N TYR A 223 9.08 -14.74 14.29
CA TYR A 223 7.81 -14.78 13.55
C TYR A 223 6.66 -14.10 14.31
N GLN A 224 6.94 -13.42 15.42
CA GLN A 224 5.94 -12.58 16.09
C GLN A 224 5.82 -11.22 15.40
N TRP A 225 4.65 -10.59 15.54
CA TRP A 225 4.45 -9.23 15.07
C TRP A 225 5.51 -8.29 15.64
N GLN A 226 6.07 -7.46 14.77
CA GLN A 226 6.98 -6.40 15.16
C GLN A 226 6.21 -5.28 15.85
N THR A 227 6.81 -4.68 16.87
CA THR A 227 6.20 -3.60 17.66
C THR A 227 6.87 -2.26 17.36
N VAL A 228 6.25 -1.17 17.78
CA VAL A 228 6.80 0.19 17.66
C VAL A 228 8.18 0.26 18.31
N ARG A 229 8.38 -0.41 19.46
CA ARG A 229 9.65 -0.46 20.18
C ARG A 229 10.81 -0.88 19.29
N SER A 230 10.61 -1.93 18.51
CA SER A 230 11.68 -2.53 17.70
C SER A 230 12.24 -1.60 16.62
N VAL A 231 11.56 -0.49 16.33
CA VAL A 231 11.93 0.39 15.19
C VAL A 231 12.14 1.85 15.57
N ILE A 232 11.68 2.33 16.74
CA ILE A 232 11.86 3.74 17.12
C ILE A 232 12.52 3.98 18.49
N GLU A 233 12.71 2.97 19.34
CA GLU A 233 13.24 3.17 20.69
C GLU A 233 14.62 3.82 20.68
N ASP A 234 15.48 3.46 19.75
CA ASP A 234 16.82 4.04 19.57
C ASP A 234 16.81 5.48 19.06
N LEU A 235 15.67 5.97 18.55
CA LEU A 235 15.48 7.34 18.08
C LEU A 235 15.02 8.32 19.16
N GLU A 236 14.84 7.87 20.40
CA GLU A 236 14.27 8.68 21.48
C GLU A 236 15.02 10.00 21.68
N PHE A 237 16.34 10.01 21.51
CA PHE A 237 17.20 11.18 21.70
C PHE A 237 17.68 11.83 20.38
N ASP A 238 17.51 11.15 19.24
CA ASP A 238 17.87 11.66 17.89
C ASP A 238 16.78 11.36 16.86
N HIS A 239 15.60 11.87 17.12
CA HIS A 239 14.43 11.62 16.28
C HIS A 239 14.36 12.47 15.00
N GLY A 240 15.18 13.52 14.89
CA GLY A 240 15.19 14.42 13.74
C GLY A 240 13.97 15.33 13.64
N GLU A 241 13.57 15.64 12.40
CA GLU A 241 12.50 16.59 12.07
C GLU A 241 11.12 16.10 12.53
N CYS A 242 10.35 16.96 13.19
CA CYS A 242 9.06 16.65 13.76
C CYS A 242 8.03 17.77 13.52
N ALA A 243 6.77 17.40 13.31
CA ALA A 243 5.66 18.36 13.34
C ALA A 243 5.40 18.84 14.77
N THR A 244 4.82 20.02 14.91
CA THR A 244 4.51 20.61 16.22
C THR A 244 3.02 20.53 16.53
N LEU A 245 2.69 20.38 17.80
CA LEU A 245 1.34 20.55 18.34
C LEU A 245 1.19 21.98 18.89
N SER A 246 -0.03 22.52 18.85
CA SER A 246 -0.34 23.75 19.60
C SER A 246 -0.18 23.51 21.10
N GLU A 247 0.16 24.55 21.84
CA GLU A 247 0.28 24.49 23.31
C GLU A 247 -0.97 23.93 23.98
N GLU A 248 -2.15 24.30 23.49
CA GLU A 248 -3.42 23.78 23.98
C GLU A 248 -3.51 22.25 23.82
N ARG A 249 -3.17 21.71 22.65
CA ARG A 249 -3.18 20.25 22.44
C ARG A 249 -2.11 19.54 23.26
N LEU A 250 -0.96 20.18 23.43
CA LEU A 250 0.13 19.64 24.22
C LEU A 250 -0.26 19.49 25.70
N LYS A 251 -1.04 20.44 26.26
CA LYS A 251 -1.57 20.34 27.62
C LYS A 251 -2.39 19.05 27.82
N PHE A 252 -3.26 18.71 26.86
CA PHE A 252 -4.06 17.49 26.95
C PHE A 252 -3.23 16.24 26.70
N LEU A 253 -2.32 16.28 25.73
CA LEU A 253 -1.44 15.12 25.43
C LEU A 253 -0.62 14.70 26.65
N LYS A 254 -0.13 15.65 27.45
CA LYS A 254 0.64 15.38 28.69
C LYS A 254 -0.12 14.56 29.74
N MET A 255 -1.45 14.55 29.69
CA MET A 255 -2.30 13.79 30.61
C MET A 255 -2.60 12.39 30.11
N VAL A 256 -2.26 12.08 28.86
CA VAL A 256 -2.55 10.78 28.26
C VAL A 256 -1.36 9.83 28.49
N PRO A 257 -1.60 8.64 29.06
CA PRO A 257 -0.54 7.64 29.26
C PRO A 257 -0.09 6.99 27.94
N GLU A 258 1.00 6.24 27.97
CA GLU A 258 1.43 5.38 26.86
C GLU A 258 0.30 4.44 26.43
N GLY A 259 0.11 4.31 25.12
CA GLY A 259 -0.97 3.50 24.53
C GLY A 259 -2.36 4.09 24.67
N GLY A 260 -2.51 5.22 25.38
CA GLY A 260 -3.78 5.88 25.64
C GLY A 260 -4.25 6.83 24.56
N ASN A 261 -5.40 7.43 24.79
CA ASN A 261 -6.04 8.42 23.92
C ASN A 261 -6.94 9.37 24.75
N TRP A 262 -7.77 10.16 24.12
CA TRP A 262 -8.67 11.12 24.78
C TRP A 262 -9.57 10.52 25.88
N ARG A 263 -9.85 9.21 25.86
CA ARG A 263 -10.69 8.55 26.87
C ARG A 263 -9.99 8.39 28.22
N ASP A 264 -8.65 8.49 28.21
CA ASP A 264 -7.82 8.41 29.42
C ASP A 264 -7.61 9.77 30.07
N LEU A 265 -8.20 10.85 29.50
CA LEU A 265 -8.23 12.16 30.12
C LEU A 265 -9.23 12.18 31.30
N PRO A 266 -9.01 13.06 32.31
CA PRO A 266 -9.99 13.28 33.37
C PRO A 266 -11.38 13.65 32.80
N GLU A 267 -12.45 13.12 33.36
CA GLU A 267 -13.82 13.26 32.86
C GLU A 267 -14.24 14.72 32.62
N ASN A 268 -13.86 15.61 33.51
CA ASN A 268 -14.14 17.04 33.40
C ASN A 268 -13.33 17.75 32.28
N ILE A 269 -12.24 17.15 31.82
CA ILE A 269 -11.37 17.66 30.76
C ILE A 269 -11.82 17.17 29.38
N ILE A 270 -12.37 15.97 29.28
CA ILE A 270 -12.77 15.34 28.00
C ILE A 270 -13.61 16.28 27.11
N PRO A 271 -14.71 16.92 27.57
CA PRO A 271 -15.50 17.78 26.71
C PRO A 271 -14.71 18.98 26.17
N ILE A 272 -13.79 19.52 26.99
CA ILE A 272 -12.94 20.67 26.62
C ILE A 272 -11.93 20.24 25.54
N ALA A 273 -11.22 19.13 25.76
CA ALA A 273 -10.22 18.59 24.85
C ALA A 273 -10.79 18.19 23.50
N MET A 274 -11.99 17.60 23.50
CA MET A 274 -12.66 17.11 22.31
C MET A 274 -13.45 18.19 21.58
N GLY A 275 -13.93 19.22 22.27
CA GLY A 275 -14.75 20.28 21.71
C GLY A 275 -15.98 19.72 20.96
N GLY A 276 -16.27 20.24 19.77
CA GLY A 276 -17.40 19.81 18.95
C GLY A 276 -17.36 18.32 18.58
N ALA A 277 -16.18 17.69 18.52
CA ALA A 277 -16.05 16.28 18.22
C ALA A 277 -16.59 15.36 19.32
N TYR A 278 -16.73 15.84 20.56
CA TYR A 278 -17.28 15.07 21.67
C TYR A 278 -18.70 14.57 21.41
N LYS A 279 -19.52 15.42 20.78
CA LYS A 279 -20.94 15.13 20.46
C LYS A 279 -21.11 14.44 19.09
N SER A 280 -20.06 14.34 18.28
CA SER A 280 -20.15 13.75 16.95
C SER A 280 -20.20 12.21 17.03
N GLY A 281 -20.96 11.55 16.17
CA GLY A 281 -20.92 10.11 15.98
C GLY A 281 -19.59 9.65 15.31
N GLY A 282 -19.28 8.36 15.37
CA GLY A 282 -18.13 7.73 14.69
C GLY A 282 -16.93 7.44 15.57
N GLY A 283 -15.96 6.71 15.00
CA GLY A 283 -14.76 6.26 15.71
C GLY A 283 -13.79 7.41 16.00
N LYS A 284 -13.60 7.71 17.28
CA LYS A 284 -12.81 8.86 17.75
C LYS A 284 -11.48 8.49 18.38
N VAL A 285 -11.05 7.23 18.29
CA VAL A 285 -9.87 6.69 19.00
C VAL A 285 -8.54 7.35 18.65
N GLY A 286 -8.48 8.15 17.59
CA GLY A 286 -7.26 8.83 17.18
C GLY A 286 -7.00 10.19 17.85
N PHE A 287 -7.96 10.75 18.61
CA PHE A 287 -7.73 12.02 19.32
C PHE A 287 -6.74 11.80 20.47
N TYR A 288 -5.70 12.66 20.54
CA TYR A 288 -4.64 12.58 21.56
C TYR A 288 -4.03 11.19 21.73
N ARG A 289 -3.97 10.42 20.64
CA ARG A 289 -3.46 9.05 20.71
C ARG A 289 -1.94 9.04 20.85
N ARG A 290 -1.48 8.44 21.95
CA ARG A 290 -0.11 7.97 22.12
C ARG A 290 0.01 6.54 21.62
N LEU A 291 1.09 6.24 20.92
CA LEU A 291 1.40 4.85 20.59
C LEU A 291 1.84 4.08 21.84
N SER A 292 1.83 2.77 21.76
CA SER A 292 2.48 1.90 22.74
C SER A 292 3.75 1.33 22.11
N TYR A 293 4.82 1.27 22.87
CA TYR A 293 6.04 0.61 22.45
C TYR A 293 5.83 -0.88 22.19
N ASP A 294 4.96 -1.54 22.93
CA ASP A 294 4.78 -2.99 22.93
C ASP A 294 3.66 -3.47 21.99
N GLN A 295 3.15 -2.58 21.15
CA GLN A 295 2.16 -2.90 20.12
C GLN A 295 2.63 -2.45 18.73
N PRO A 296 2.13 -3.09 17.66
CA PRO A 296 2.24 -2.52 16.32
C PRO A 296 1.52 -1.16 16.25
N SER A 297 2.03 -0.24 15.45
CA SER A 297 1.39 1.06 15.19
C SER A 297 0.04 0.88 14.51
N PRO A 298 -0.97 1.70 14.79
CA PRO A 298 -2.08 1.90 13.87
C PRO A 298 -1.57 2.39 12.50
N THR A 299 -2.45 2.36 11.48
CA THR A 299 -2.08 2.85 10.14
C THR A 299 -1.45 4.24 10.18
N VAL A 300 -0.22 4.35 9.70
CA VAL A 300 0.48 5.62 9.50
C VAL A 300 -0.27 6.43 8.44
N VAL A 301 -0.66 7.64 8.82
CA VAL A 301 -1.46 8.57 8.00
C VAL A 301 -0.59 9.69 7.45
N THR A 302 -1.15 10.54 6.59
CA THR A 302 -0.42 11.63 5.91
C THR A 302 -0.02 12.80 6.82
N SER A 303 -0.45 12.80 8.09
CA SER A 303 -0.07 13.81 9.09
C SER A 303 -0.24 13.26 10.50
N PRO A 304 0.79 13.35 11.38
CA PRO A 304 0.70 12.89 12.77
C PRO A 304 -0.12 13.81 13.67
N VAL A 305 -0.44 15.02 13.21
CA VAL A 305 -1.13 16.05 14.01
C VAL A 305 -2.59 16.25 13.65
N GLN A 306 -3.13 15.45 12.73
CA GLN A 306 -4.54 15.48 12.38
C GLN A 306 -5.39 15.03 13.57
N LYS A 307 -6.38 15.86 13.99
CA LYS A 307 -7.14 15.65 15.24
C LYS A 307 -7.66 14.22 15.43
N ALA A 308 -8.35 13.69 14.43
CA ALA A 308 -9.01 12.38 14.51
C ALA A 308 -8.07 11.18 14.35
N THR A 309 -6.82 11.40 13.96
CA THR A 309 -5.84 10.36 13.65
C THR A 309 -4.44 10.73 14.15
N MET A 310 -4.35 11.41 15.30
CA MET A 310 -3.07 11.78 15.90
C MET A 310 -2.20 10.55 16.13
N MET A 311 -0.90 10.75 15.95
CA MET A 311 0.12 9.73 16.20
C MET A 311 1.25 10.37 17.00
N CYS A 312 1.18 10.19 18.32
CA CYS A 312 2.15 10.75 19.24
C CYS A 312 3.09 9.67 19.77
N HIS A 313 4.31 10.11 20.11
CA HIS A 313 5.34 9.26 20.67
C HIS A 313 4.85 8.58 21.97
N PRO A 314 5.25 7.33 22.23
CA PRO A 314 4.78 6.58 23.40
C PRO A 314 5.00 7.33 24.73
N THR A 315 6.18 7.89 24.96
CA THR A 315 6.60 8.49 26.23
C THR A 315 6.86 10.00 26.14
N GLN A 316 7.16 10.55 24.95
CA GLN A 316 7.47 11.97 24.78
C GLN A 316 6.23 12.78 24.38
N ASP A 317 6.18 14.06 24.81
CA ASP A 317 5.05 14.95 24.56
C ASP A 317 5.14 15.60 23.17
N ARG A 318 5.18 14.78 22.11
CA ARG A 318 5.29 15.21 20.73
C ARG A 318 4.61 14.22 19.76
N PRO A 319 4.30 14.66 18.54
CA PRO A 319 3.98 13.73 17.46
C PRO A 319 5.19 12.84 17.14
N LEU A 320 4.95 11.73 16.45
CA LEU A 320 6.05 10.97 15.84
C LEU A 320 6.80 11.85 14.83
N SER A 321 8.11 11.72 14.77
CA SER A 321 8.98 12.40 13.81
C SER A 321 8.88 11.82 12.40
N VAL A 322 9.45 12.51 11.41
CA VAL A 322 9.56 12.01 10.04
C VAL A 322 10.36 10.70 10.00
N LYS A 323 11.45 10.61 10.77
CA LYS A 323 12.31 9.42 10.85
C LYS A 323 11.59 8.22 11.46
N GLU A 324 10.83 8.45 12.56
CA GLU A 324 9.99 7.41 13.19
C GLU A 324 8.88 6.93 12.26
N TYR A 325 8.24 7.84 11.52
CA TYR A 325 7.26 7.49 10.47
C TYR A 325 7.87 6.61 9.40
N ALA A 326 9.05 6.98 8.90
CA ALA A 326 9.78 6.25 7.88
C ALA A 326 10.13 4.83 8.36
N ARG A 327 10.64 4.69 9.59
CA ARG A 327 10.98 3.39 10.17
C ARG A 327 9.77 2.49 10.39
N ILE A 328 8.62 3.03 10.82
CA ILE A 328 7.36 2.25 10.94
C ILE A 328 6.91 1.72 9.56
N GLN A 329 7.16 2.46 8.49
CA GLN A 329 6.92 2.03 7.11
C GLN A 329 8.08 1.20 6.52
N GLN A 330 9.16 1.02 7.30
CA GLN A 330 10.38 0.26 6.96
C GLN A 330 11.21 0.86 5.80
N PHE A 331 11.13 2.19 5.61
CA PHE A 331 12.12 2.86 4.76
C PHE A 331 13.52 2.73 5.35
N PRO A 332 14.58 2.64 4.51
CA PRO A 332 15.96 2.69 4.97
C PRO A 332 16.28 4.02 5.67
N ASP A 333 17.20 4.01 6.63
CA ASP A 333 17.56 5.21 7.39
C ASP A 333 18.25 6.28 6.55
N ASP A 334 18.94 5.87 5.51
CA ASP A 334 19.61 6.72 4.52
C ASP A 334 18.67 7.24 3.40
N TRP A 335 17.39 6.85 3.43
CA TRP A 335 16.42 7.31 2.45
C TRP A 335 16.09 8.79 2.61
N VAL A 336 16.36 9.56 1.57
CA VAL A 336 16.19 11.02 1.58
C VAL A 336 14.79 11.41 1.14
N PHE A 337 13.99 11.96 2.04
CA PHE A 337 12.71 12.59 1.69
C PHE A 337 12.90 14.07 1.42
N THR A 338 12.36 14.58 0.32
CA THR A 338 12.44 15.99 -0.07
C THR A 338 11.13 16.73 0.19
N GLY A 339 11.22 18.07 0.23
CA GLY A 339 10.06 18.94 0.46
C GLY A 339 9.90 19.39 1.91
N THR A 340 8.75 19.99 2.23
CA THR A 340 8.42 20.43 3.58
C THR A 340 8.15 19.25 4.51
N THR A 341 8.24 19.45 5.83
CA THR A 341 7.87 18.44 6.83
C THR A 341 6.52 17.79 6.52
N ALA A 342 5.52 18.60 6.17
CA ALA A 342 4.19 18.10 5.81
C ALA A 342 4.22 17.23 4.52
N ALA A 343 5.04 17.60 3.53
CA ALA A 343 5.21 16.81 2.31
C ALA A 343 5.88 15.47 2.60
N LYS A 344 6.87 15.42 3.50
CA LYS A 344 7.55 14.20 3.91
C LYS A 344 6.57 13.24 4.61
N TYR A 345 5.78 13.71 5.57
CA TYR A 345 4.74 12.88 6.21
C TYR A 345 3.72 12.36 5.20
N ARG A 346 3.30 13.19 4.23
CA ARG A 346 2.36 12.77 3.18
C ARG A 346 2.96 11.67 2.30
N GLN A 347 4.21 11.81 1.89
CA GLN A 347 4.93 10.80 1.11
C GLN A 347 4.99 9.46 1.86
N ILE A 348 5.41 9.49 3.12
CA ILE A 348 5.54 8.27 3.95
C ILE A 348 4.16 7.65 4.23
N GLY A 349 3.17 8.49 4.59
CA GLY A 349 1.81 8.03 4.90
C GLY A 349 1.07 7.41 3.73
N ASN A 350 1.34 7.86 2.50
CA ASN A 350 0.77 7.28 1.28
C ASN A 350 1.47 6.00 0.82
N ALA A 351 2.72 5.78 1.23
CA ALA A 351 3.51 4.67 0.75
C ALA A 351 2.93 3.30 1.14
N VAL A 352 3.19 2.32 0.29
CA VAL A 352 3.05 0.90 0.64
C VAL A 352 4.20 0.53 1.58
N PRO A 353 3.96 -0.16 2.70
CA PRO A 353 5.04 -0.60 3.59
C PRO A 353 6.03 -1.51 2.87
N VAL A 354 7.31 -1.25 3.10
CA VAL A 354 8.40 -1.95 2.38
C VAL A 354 8.34 -3.46 2.57
N GLY A 355 8.09 -3.96 3.79
CA GLY A 355 8.02 -5.40 4.04
C GLY A 355 6.83 -6.09 3.38
N LEU A 356 5.68 -5.42 3.28
CA LEU A 356 4.54 -5.93 2.51
C LEU A 356 4.89 -6.02 1.03
N ALA A 357 5.54 -4.99 0.49
CA ALA A 357 5.98 -4.95 -0.91
C ALA A 357 7.04 -6.03 -1.22
N GLU A 358 7.96 -6.28 -0.30
CA GLU A 358 8.93 -7.36 -0.42
C GLU A 358 8.26 -8.73 -0.49
N ALA A 359 7.25 -8.98 0.36
CA ALA A 359 6.48 -10.22 0.33
C ALA A 359 5.75 -10.41 -1.02
N ILE A 360 5.16 -9.33 -1.56
CA ILE A 360 4.52 -9.33 -2.88
C ILE A 360 5.55 -9.67 -3.98
N GLY A 361 6.71 -9.02 -3.97
CA GLY A 361 7.79 -9.28 -4.93
C GLY A 361 8.29 -10.72 -4.90
N LYS A 362 8.49 -11.27 -3.70
CA LYS A 362 8.88 -12.69 -3.51
C LYS A 362 7.82 -13.65 -4.05
N ALA A 363 6.53 -13.36 -3.85
CA ALA A 363 5.44 -14.18 -4.40
C ALA A 363 5.47 -14.18 -5.94
N VAL A 364 5.60 -13.03 -6.58
CA VAL A 364 5.69 -12.90 -8.04
C VAL A 364 6.93 -13.63 -8.59
N LEU A 365 8.10 -13.43 -7.96
CA LEU A 365 9.33 -14.09 -8.38
C LEU A 365 9.28 -15.61 -8.23
N SER A 366 8.62 -16.12 -7.18
CA SER A 366 8.48 -17.58 -6.98
C SER A 366 7.67 -18.23 -8.09
N VAL A 367 6.63 -17.57 -8.58
CA VAL A 367 5.83 -17.99 -9.74
C VAL A 367 6.71 -18.00 -11.00
N ALA A 368 7.41 -16.89 -11.26
CA ALA A 368 8.26 -16.75 -12.44
C ALA A 368 9.39 -17.77 -12.50
N ASN A 369 9.98 -18.11 -11.35
CA ASN A 369 11.08 -19.06 -11.23
C ASN A 369 10.60 -20.51 -11.13
N LYS A 370 9.28 -20.75 -11.09
CA LYS A 370 8.68 -22.08 -10.86
C LYS A 370 9.21 -22.76 -9.59
N THR A 371 9.70 -21.98 -8.64
CA THR A 371 10.08 -22.48 -7.33
C THR A 371 8.80 -22.69 -6.54
N ALA A 372 8.42 -23.97 -6.35
CA ALA A 372 7.20 -24.36 -5.68
C ALA A 372 7.19 -23.85 -4.23
N LEU A 373 6.57 -22.71 -4.01
CA LEU A 373 5.90 -22.46 -2.73
C LEU A 373 4.66 -23.35 -2.77
N VAL A 374 4.51 -24.17 -1.74
CA VAL A 374 3.43 -25.14 -1.57
C VAL A 374 2.10 -24.60 -2.14
N GLN A 375 1.58 -25.30 -3.15
CA GLN A 375 0.30 -24.95 -3.76
C GLN A 375 -0.81 -25.02 -2.72
N THR A 376 -1.20 -23.91 -2.17
CA THR A 376 -2.53 -23.79 -1.56
C THR A 376 -3.53 -23.70 -2.69
N LYS A 377 -4.08 -24.86 -3.06
CA LYS A 377 -5.12 -24.97 -4.07
C LYS A 377 -6.26 -24.01 -3.74
N ARG A 378 -6.49 -23.07 -4.66
CA ARG A 378 -7.74 -22.31 -4.89
C ARG A 378 -8.41 -21.70 -3.65
N PHE A 379 -8.02 -20.51 -3.35
CA PHE A 379 -8.89 -19.65 -2.56
C PHE A 379 -9.24 -18.40 -3.39
N ARG A 380 -10.48 -18.31 -3.83
CA ARG A 380 -11.09 -17.11 -4.40
C ARG A 380 -11.87 -16.38 -3.31
N GLY A 381 -11.57 -15.10 -3.07
CA GLY A 381 -12.38 -14.23 -2.22
C GLY A 381 -11.78 -13.88 -0.85
N THR A 382 -12.31 -12.82 -0.25
CA THR A 382 -11.85 -12.14 0.97
C THR A 382 -11.81 -12.97 2.25
N ASN A 383 -12.51 -14.12 2.29
CA ASN A 383 -12.53 -15.01 3.46
C ASN A 383 -11.28 -15.87 3.63
N VAL A 384 -10.37 -15.83 2.70
CA VAL A 384 -9.15 -16.66 2.73
C VAL A 384 -8.19 -16.22 3.82
N HIS A 385 -7.98 -14.92 3.94
CA HIS A 385 -7.06 -14.36 4.96
C HIS A 385 -7.52 -14.73 6.37
N ASN A 386 -8.82 -14.61 6.64
CA ASN A 386 -9.39 -15.00 7.94
C ASN A 386 -9.33 -16.51 8.17
N LYS A 387 -9.51 -17.33 7.13
CA LYS A 387 -9.40 -18.80 7.25
C LYS A 387 -7.95 -19.26 7.44
N ILE A 388 -6.99 -18.66 6.73
CA ILE A 388 -5.56 -18.92 6.94
C ILE A 388 -5.15 -18.46 8.32
N ARG A 389 -5.54 -17.25 8.75
CA ARG A 389 -5.31 -16.72 10.10
C ARG A 389 -5.84 -17.67 11.17
N ASN A 390 -7.09 -18.12 11.07
CA ASN A 390 -7.71 -19.05 12.01
C ASN A 390 -7.02 -20.43 12.03
N ALA A 391 -6.57 -20.92 10.86
CA ALA A 391 -5.84 -22.19 10.77
C ALA A 391 -4.46 -22.10 11.43
N ILE A 392 -3.79 -20.95 11.34
CA ILE A 392 -2.47 -20.70 11.94
C ILE A 392 -2.60 -20.45 13.45
N GLU A 393 -3.60 -19.68 13.89
CA GLU A 393 -3.90 -19.42 15.30
C GLU A 393 -4.27 -20.72 16.07
N LEU A 394 -4.82 -21.71 15.38
CA LEU A 394 -5.13 -23.04 15.92
C LEU A 394 -3.91 -24.00 15.92
N GLY A 395 -2.69 -23.52 15.62
CA GLY A 395 -1.47 -24.34 15.62
C GLY A 395 -1.37 -25.32 14.47
N GLY A 396 -2.19 -25.14 13.44
CA GLY A 396 -2.14 -25.95 12.22
C GLY A 396 -0.85 -25.70 11.45
N ASN A 397 -0.05 -26.74 11.27
CA ASN A 397 1.17 -26.72 10.48
C ASN A 397 0.78 -26.57 9.00
N LEU A 398 0.90 -25.38 8.41
CA LEU A 398 0.62 -25.09 6.99
C LEU A 398 1.44 -25.96 6.01
N TYR A 399 2.45 -26.67 6.51
CA TYR A 399 3.29 -27.61 5.76
C TYR A 399 2.71 -29.02 5.68
N ALA A 400 1.56 -29.30 6.27
CA ALA A 400 0.99 -30.66 6.40
C ALA A 400 -0.31 -30.86 5.61
N VAL A 401 -0.65 -30.02 4.63
CA VAL A 401 -1.76 -30.31 3.71
C VAL A 401 -1.20 -30.87 2.42
N LYS A 402 -1.07 -32.19 2.41
CA LYS A 402 -0.88 -32.98 1.19
C LYS A 402 -2.12 -32.98 0.31
#